data_71a3a5c93133d2a3dee72a4c542e3798
#
_entry.id   71a3a5c93133d2a3dee72a4c542e3798
#
_cell.length_a   1.000
_cell.length_b   1.000
_cell.length_c   1.000
_cell.angle_alpha   90.00
_cell.angle_beta   90.00
_cell.angle_gamma   90.00
#
_symmetry.space_group_name_H-M   'P 1'
#
loop_
_entity.id
_entity.type
_entity.pdbx_description
1 polymer ?
#
loop_
_entity_poly.entity_id
_entity_poly.type
_entity_poly.pdbx_seq_one_letter_code
_entity_poly.pdbx_strand_id
1 'polypeptide(L)'
;DSLKYVVVVNGEGENNFDHLLLNHGLEQDASAVAELDSLESGPDDITQLIFTSGTTGEPKGVMHTANTLFSNIVPYANRLHLNKDDVILMGSPMAHQTGFMYGLIMPVLLKAKAVLQDVWDVNTAIDLIHKHQVSFTMASTPFLNDLSEAVLDNHQSLESLKLFLCAGAPIPSTLVQKARQNMGVKVISAWGMTECGAVTMTRPEDDDERS
;
A
#
# COMPACT_ATOMS: atom_id res chain seq x y z
N ASP A 1 -21.33 25.12 9.85
CA ASP A 1 -19.96 24.56 9.90
C ASP A 1 -20.01 23.23 10.62
N SER A 2 -19.74 22.17 9.89
CA SER A 2 -19.74 20.79 10.42
C SER A 2 -18.37 20.35 10.97
N LEU A 3 -17.31 21.09 10.68
CA LEU A 3 -15.96 20.79 11.15
C LEU A 3 -15.80 21.20 12.62
N LYS A 4 -15.57 20.21 13.48
CA LYS A 4 -15.47 20.44 14.93
C LYS A 4 -14.03 20.51 15.41
N TYR A 5 -13.14 19.76 14.78
CA TYR A 5 -11.74 19.65 15.18
C TYR A 5 -10.81 19.77 13.98
N VAL A 6 -9.67 20.40 14.17
CA VAL A 6 -8.57 20.48 13.20
C VAL A 6 -7.31 20.04 13.93
N VAL A 7 -6.65 19.02 13.41
CA VAL A 7 -5.37 18.52 13.92
C VAL A 7 -4.31 18.77 12.88
N VAL A 8 -3.20 19.39 13.27
CA VAL A 8 -2.12 19.78 12.37
C VAL A 8 -0.87 18.93 12.65
N VAL A 9 -0.45 18.17 11.66
CA VAL A 9 0.81 17.41 11.72
C VAL A 9 1.98 18.34 11.42
N ASN A 10 3.05 18.25 12.21
CA ASN A 10 4.22 19.14 12.13
C ASN A 10 3.88 20.63 12.31
N GLY A 11 2.76 20.95 12.98
CA GLY A 11 2.34 22.29 13.31
C GLY A 11 2.82 22.75 14.69
N GLU A 12 2.53 23.99 15.02
CA GLU A 12 2.74 24.53 16.37
C GLU A 12 1.40 24.81 17.06
N GLY A 13 1.38 24.81 18.40
CA GLY A 13 0.21 25.18 19.22
C GLY A 13 -0.67 23.99 19.66
N GLU A 14 -1.84 24.34 20.23
CA GLU A 14 -2.73 23.39 20.88
C GLU A 14 -3.33 22.34 19.93
N ASN A 15 -3.43 22.66 18.65
CA ASN A 15 -3.97 21.75 17.63
C ASN A 15 -2.90 20.83 17.01
N ASN A 16 -1.69 20.83 17.56
CA ASN A 16 -0.61 19.97 17.08
C ASN A 16 -0.93 18.49 17.34
N PHE A 17 -0.68 17.64 16.34
CA PHE A 17 -0.93 16.20 16.40
C PHE A 17 -0.20 15.54 17.58
N ASP A 18 1.08 15.86 17.79
CA ASP A 18 1.87 15.26 18.86
C ASP A 18 1.32 15.64 20.24
N HIS A 19 0.88 16.90 20.39
CA HIS A 19 0.28 17.38 21.62
C HIS A 19 -1.07 16.72 21.92
N LEU A 20 -1.93 16.63 20.91
CA LEU A 20 -3.30 16.14 21.07
C LEU A 20 -3.40 14.61 21.17
N LEU A 21 -2.52 13.89 20.49
CA LEU A 21 -2.66 12.43 20.35
C LEU A 21 -1.48 11.66 20.94
N LEU A 22 -0.22 12.01 20.62
CA LEU A 22 0.92 11.21 21.04
C LEU A 22 1.32 11.46 22.51
N ASN A 23 1.19 12.68 22.98
CA ASN A 23 1.64 13.07 24.32
C ASN A 23 0.51 13.13 25.37
N HIS A 24 -0.69 12.73 25.00
CA HIS A 24 -1.86 12.87 25.88
C HIS A 24 -2.01 11.72 26.88
N GLY A 25 -1.36 10.58 26.63
CA GLY A 25 -1.42 9.40 27.52
C GLY A 25 -2.81 8.75 27.59
N LEU A 26 -3.66 8.97 26.57
CA LEU A 26 -5.02 8.41 26.51
C LEU A 26 -5.06 6.89 26.61
N GLU A 27 -4.01 6.22 26.14
CA GLU A 27 -3.83 4.76 26.26
C GLU A 27 -3.68 4.27 27.70
N GLN A 28 -3.37 5.18 28.64
CA GLN A 28 -3.24 4.90 30.08
C GLN A 28 -4.52 5.26 30.85
N ASP A 29 -5.47 5.96 30.22
CA ASP A 29 -6.74 6.31 30.79
C ASP A 29 -7.76 5.16 30.56
N ALA A 30 -8.07 4.42 31.62
CA ALA A 30 -9.00 3.29 31.55
C ALA A 30 -10.40 3.69 31.07
N SER A 31 -10.83 4.94 31.30
CA SER A 31 -12.12 5.46 30.84
C SER A 31 -12.09 5.70 29.32
N ALA A 32 -11.02 6.30 28.81
CA ALA A 32 -10.85 6.53 27.38
C ALA A 32 -10.72 5.21 26.60
N VAL A 33 -9.99 4.24 27.16
CA VAL A 33 -9.88 2.88 26.58
C VAL A 33 -11.25 2.19 26.55
N ALA A 34 -12.01 2.23 27.66
CA ALA A 34 -13.34 1.63 27.71
C ALA A 34 -14.33 2.30 26.73
N GLU A 35 -14.24 3.62 26.57
CA GLU A 35 -15.04 4.35 25.58
C GLU A 35 -14.68 3.90 24.16
N LEU A 36 -13.39 3.81 23.82
CA LEU A 36 -12.91 3.33 22.51
C LEU A 36 -13.38 1.90 22.25
N ASP A 37 -13.25 1.01 23.22
CA ASP A 37 -13.70 -0.39 23.12
C ASP A 37 -15.22 -0.51 22.92
N SER A 38 -15.98 0.49 23.38
CA SER A 38 -17.44 0.53 23.18
C SER A 38 -17.85 0.95 21.75
N LEU A 39 -16.92 1.53 20.98
CA LEU A 39 -17.12 1.98 19.60
C LEU A 39 -16.83 0.85 18.60
N GLU A 40 -17.48 -0.30 18.81
CA GLU A 40 -17.33 -1.44 17.89
C GLU A 40 -17.95 -1.13 16.52
N SER A 41 -17.16 -1.27 15.46
CA SER A 41 -17.65 -1.20 14.09
C SER A 41 -18.04 -2.59 13.59
N GLY A 42 -19.24 -2.71 13.04
CA GLY A 42 -19.68 -3.93 12.37
C GLY A 42 -18.94 -4.16 11.04
N PRO A 43 -18.95 -5.39 10.53
CA PRO A 43 -18.23 -5.73 9.29
C PRO A 43 -18.80 -5.04 8.05
N ASP A 44 -20.03 -4.55 8.10
CA ASP A 44 -20.72 -3.84 7.03
C ASP A 44 -20.80 -2.32 7.24
N ASP A 45 -20.23 -1.82 8.33
CA ASP A 45 -20.09 -0.38 8.55
C ASP A 45 -19.05 0.23 7.60
N ILE A 46 -19.29 1.47 7.18
CA ILE A 46 -18.36 2.18 6.30
C ILE A 46 -17.08 2.48 7.08
N THR A 47 -15.99 1.85 6.67
CA THR A 47 -14.66 2.01 7.28
C THR A 47 -13.74 2.91 6.45
N GLN A 48 -14.05 3.12 5.18
CA GLN A 48 -13.25 3.94 4.30
C GLN A 48 -14.14 4.73 3.33
N LEU A 49 -13.83 6.01 3.16
CA LEU A 49 -14.34 6.87 2.10
C LEU A 49 -13.17 7.46 1.33
N ILE A 50 -13.08 7.13 0.05
CA ILE A 50 -12.04 7.63 -0.86
C ILE A 50 -12.69 8.36 -2.03
N PHE A 51 -12.16 9.53 -2.39
CA PHE A 51 -12.65 10.29 -3.54
C PHE A 51 -11.85 10.00 -4.79
N THR A 52 -12.56 9.79 -5.89
CA THR A 52 -11.98 9.67 -7.23
C THR A 52 -12.28 10.91 -8.06
N SER A 53 -11.40 11.24 -9.01
CA SER A 53 -11.51 12.45 -9.82
C SER A 53 -12.72 12.51 -10.77
N GLY A 54 -13.53 11.46 -10.84
CA GLY A 54 -14.74 11.39 -11.66
C GLY A 54 -14.55 11.84 -13.13
N THR A 55 -14.99 11.06 -14.08
CA THR A 55 -14.93 11.40 -15.53
C THR A 55 -15.87 12.54 -15.92
N THR A 56 -16.79 12.94 -15.04
CA THR A 56 -17.83 13.97 -15.26
C THR A 56 -17.52 15.30 -14.56
N GLY A 57 -16.35 15.46 -13.96
CA GLY A 57 -15.91 16.69 -13.29
C GLY A 57 -16.19 16.76 -11.79
N GLU A 58 -17.23 16.10 -11.29
CA GLU A 58 -17.49 16.05 -9.84
C GLU A 58 -16.81 14.83 -9.20
N PRO A 59 -16.09 15.01 -8.08
CA PRO A 59 -15.50 13.89 -7.35
C PRO A 59 -16.57 12.90 -6.87
N LYS A 60 -16.28 11.61 -7.00
CA LYS A 60 -17.14 10.54 -6.52
C LYS A 60 -16.54 9.92 -5.27
N GLY A 61 -17.35 9.79 -4.22
CA GLY A 61 -16.95 9.11 -2.98
C GLY A 61 -17.17 7.61 -3.11
N VAL A 62 -16.08 6.85 -3.06
CA VAL A 62 -16.11 5.38 -3.01
C VAL A 62 -16.13 4.96 -1.55
N MET A 63 -17.13 4.18 -1.17
CA MET A 63 -17.33 3.68 0.20
C MET A 63 -16.93 2.20 0.28
N HIS A 64 -16.13 1.88 1.27
CA HIS A 64 -15.77 0.50 1.58
C HIS A 64 -16.15 0.16 3.01
N THR A 65 -16.56 -1.09 3.21
CA THR A 65 -16.74 -1.72 4.51
C THR A 65 -15.58 -2.68 4.77
N ALA A 66 -15.43 -3.19 5.99
CA ALA A 66 -14.43 -4.22 6.27
C ALA A 66 -14.64 -5.45 5.37
N ASN A 67 -15.88 -5.87 5.15
CA ASN A 67 -16.22 -6.98 4.26
C ASN A 67 -15.76 -6.75 2.83
N THR A 68 -15.97 -5.56 2.25
CA THR A 68 -15.55 -5.28 0.86
C THR A 68 -14.03 -5.20 0.72
N LEU A 69 -13.32 -4.67 1.72
CA LEU A 69 -11.86 -4.66 1.73
C LEU A 69 -11.29 -6.08 1.83
N PHE A 70 -11.78 -6.88 2.77
CA PHE A 70 -11.29 -8.24 3.00
C PHE A 70 -11.61 -9.19 1.87
N SER A 71 -12.76 -9.03 1.21
CA SER A 71 -13.13 -9.83 0.05
C SER A 71 -12.17 -9.68 -1.14
N ASN A 72 -11.46 -8.56 -1.23
CA ASN A 72 -10.38 -8.36 -2.19
C ASN A 72 -9.02 -8.81 -1.65
N ILE A 73 -8.63 -8.34 -0.46
CA ILE A 73 -7.28 -8.54 0.09
C ILE A 73 -6.96 -10.01 0.32
N VAL A 74 -7.91 -10.80 0.86
CA VAL A 74 -7.66 -12.20 1.19
C VAL A 74 -7.38 -13.06 -0.04
N PRO A 75 -8.23 -13.06 -1.10
CA PRO A 75 -7.91 -13.79 -2.34
C PRO A 75 -6.65 -13.28 -3.03
N TYR A 76 -6.40 -11.96 -2.98
CA TYR A 76 -5.20 -11.34 -3.54
C TYR A 76 -3.94 -11.89 -2.89
N ALA A 77 -3.85 -11.85 -1.56
CA ALA A 77 -2.69 -12.36 -0.82
C ALA A 77 -2.49 -13.86 -1.04
N ASN A 78 -3.57 -14.63 -1.02
CA ASN A 78 -3.52 -16.07 -1.29
C ASN A 78 -3.01 -16.38 -2.71
N ARG A 79 -3.45 -15.61 -3.69
CA ARG A 79 -3.03 -15.77 -5.09
C ARG A 79 -1.53 -15.52 -5.28
N LEU A 80 -0.99 -14.57 -4.53
CA LEU A 80 0.42 -14.21 -4.56
C LEU A 80 1.28 -15.00 -3.55
N HIS A 81 0.67 -15.94 -2.81
CA HIS A 81 1.30 -16.72 -1.75
C HIS A 81 1.94 -15.88 -0.64
N LEU A 82 1.41 -14.66 -0.42
CA LEU A 82 1.89 -13.77 0.64
C LEU A 82 1.43 -14.24 2.01
N ASN A 83 2.29 -14.10 3.00
CA ASN A 83 2.04 -14.55 4.38
C ASN A 83 2.78 -13.69 5.40
N LYS A 84 2.76 -14.07 6.66
CA LYS A 84 3.35 -13.33 7.79
C LYS A 84 4.88 -13.14 7.71
N ASP A 85 5.56 -13.94 6.92
CA ASP A 85 7.03 -13.91 6.78
C ASP A 85 7.47 -12.94 5.67
N ASP A 86 6.50 -12.37 4.91
CA ASP A 86 6.78 -11.37 3.90
C ASP A 86 7.02 -9.99 4.51
N VAL A 87 7.82 -9.21 3.81
CA VAL A 87 8.07 -7.80 4.11
C VAL A 87 7.59 -6.96 2.92
N ILE A 88 6.64 -6.09 3.17
CA ILE A 88 5.90 -5.36 2.14
C ILE A 88 6.38 -3.92 2.11
N LEU A 89 6.97 -3.49 1.00
CA LEU A 89 7.27 -2.07 0.76
C LEU A 89 6.09 -1.38 0.10
N MET A 90 5.71 -0.22 0.60
CA MET A 90 4.67 0.63 0.02
C MET A 90 5.16 2.07 -0.12
N GLY A 91 5.34 2.49 -1.38
CA GLY A 91 5.64 3.87 -1.76
C GLY A 91 4.43 4.63 -2.31
N SER A 92 3.28 3.96 -2.48
CA SER A 92 2.04 4.63 -2.89
C SER A 92 1.39 5.35 -1.72
N PRO A 93 0.81 6.55 -1.93
CA PRO A 93 0.16 7.30 -0.86
C PRO A 93 -0.97 6.52 -0.18
N MET A 94 -1.11 6.68 1.14
CA MET A 94 -2.22 6.08 1.91
C MET A 94 -3.59 6.67 1.53
N ALA A 95 -3.64 7.85 0.94
CA ALA A 95 -4.85 8.44 0.36
C ALA A 95 -5.30 7.77 -0.96
N HIS A 96 -4.47 6.89 -1.53
CA HIS A 96 -4.80 6.09 -2.70
C HIS A 96 -5.12 4.65 -2.27
N GLN A 97 -6.06 4.00 -2.97
CA GLN A 97 -6.51 2.65 -2.61
C GLN A 97 -5.36 1.62 -2.55
N THR A 98 -4.36 1.75 -3.40
CA THR A 98 -3.18 0.87 -3.37
C THR A 98 -2.43 0.98 -2.04
N GLY A 99 -2.14 2.21 -1.59
CA GLY A 99 -1.46 2.43 -0.32
C GLY A 99 -2.28 1.93 0.87
N PHE A 100 -3.57 2.26 0.91
CA PHE A 100 -4.44 1.87 2.02
C PHE A 100 -4.66 0.35 2.08
N MET A 101 -5.13 -0.27 0.99
CA MET A 101 -5.45 -1.70 1.02
C MET A 101 -4.21 -2.58 1.19
N TYR A 102 -3.17 -2.34 0.40
CA TYR A 102 -2.04 -3.26 0.29
C TYR A 102 -0.82 -2.82 1.11
N GLY A 103 -0.76 -1.55 1.51
CA GLY A 103 0.32 -1.04 2.37
C GLY A 103 -0.04 -0.96 3.86
N LEU A 104 -1.32 -0.83 4.19
CA LEU A 104 -1.80 -0.74 5.57
C LEU A 104 -2.61 -1.96 6.00
N ILE A 105 -3.74 -2.23 5.34
CA ILE A 105 -4.68 -3.27 5.80
C ILE A 105 -4.12 -4.68 5.57
N MET A 106 -3.55 -4.95 4.39
CA MET A 106 -3.03 -6.28 4.07
C MET A 106 -1.91 -6.75 5.01
N PRO A 107 -0.87 -5.94 5.31
CA PRO A 107 0.14 -6.35 6.30
C PRO A 107 -0.44 -6.67 7.67
N VAL A 108 -1.42 -5.90 8.14
CA VAL A 108 -2.11 -6.15 9.42
C VAL A 108 -2.83 -7.51 9.39
N LEU A 109 -3.59 -7.79 8.32
CA LEU A 109 -4.30 -9.07 8.15
C LEU A 109 -3.35 -10.26 8.09
N LEU A 110 -2.24 -10.12 7.38
CA LEU A 110 -1.24 -11.18 7.24
C LEU A 110 -0.35 -11.31 8.47
N LYS A 111 -0.37 -10.35 9.39
CA LYS A 111 0.62 -10.19 10.47
C LYS A 111 2.05 -10.08 9.90
N ALA A 112 2.17 -9.47 8.72
CA ALA A 112 3.40 -9.25 7.99
C ALA A 112 4.01 -7.89 8.35
N LYS A 113 5.27 -7.69 7.99
CA LYS A 113 5.95 -6.41 8.19
C LYS A 113 5.62 -5.45 7.05
N ALA A 114 5.21 -4.22 7.39
CA ALA A 114 5.10 -3.11 6.47
C ALA A 114 6.31 -2.18 6.56
N VAL A 115 6.82 -1.75 5.41
CA VAL A 115 7.83 -0.72 5.25
C VAL A 115 7.21 0.38 4.40
N LEU A 116 7.01 1.55 4.97
CA LEU A 116 6.32 2.66 4.32
C LEU A 116 7.34 3.73 3.91
N GLN A 117 7.19 4.24 2.70
CA GLN A 117 7.95 5.38 2.21
C GLN A 117 6.94 6.49 1.87
N ASP A 118 7.02 7.60 2.56
CA ASP A 118 6.08 8.72 2.46
C ASP A 118 6.24 9.56 1.19
N VAL A 119 7.49 9.77 0.79
CA VAL A 119 7.85 10.45 -0.47
C VAL A 119 8.71 9.49 -1.28
N TRP A 120 8.27 9.19 -2.51
CA TRP A 120 9.01 8.28 -3.38
C TRP A 120 10.38 8.85 -3.76
N ASP A 121 11.40 8.10 -3.40
CA ASP A 121 12.79 8.26 -3.83
C ASP A 121 13.38 6.87 -4.06
N VAL A 122 13.91 6.63 -5.24
CA VAL A 122 14.35 5.30 -5.66
C VAL A 122 15.56 4.80 -4.86
N ASN A 123 16.48 5.67 -4.47
CA ASN A 123 17.65 5.26 -3.69
C ASN A 123 17.24 4.89 -2.26
N THR A 124 16.37 5.70 -1.67
CA THR A 124 15.76 5.37 -0.37
C THR A 124 14.96 4.06 -0.44
N ALA A 125 14.24 3.80 -1.52
CA ALA A 125 13.52 2.53 -1.70
C ALA A 125 14.48 1.33 -1.74
N ILE A 126 15.59 1.45 -2.45
CA ILE A 126 16.64 0.42 -2.53
C ILE A 126 17.25 0.18 -1.14
N ASP A 127 17.58 1.23 -0.41
CA ASP A 127 18.12 1.13 0.95
C ASP A 127 17.12 0.45 1.90
N LEU A 128 15.83 0.79 1.80
CA LEU A 128 14.76 0.14 2.57
C LEU A 128 14.61 -1.34 2.22
N ILE A 129 14.70 -1.69 0.92
CA ILE A 129 14.64 -3.09 0.47
C ILE A 129 15.79 -3.90 1.08
N HIS A 130 17.01 -3.39 1.03
CA HIS A 130 18.18 -4.04 1.62
C HIS A 130 18.08 -4.13 3.14
N LYS A 131 17.80 -3.01 3.81
CA LYS A 131 17.75 -2.91 5.26
C LYS A 131 16.70 -3.82 5.89
N HIS A 132 15.56 -3.92 5.23
CA HIS A 132 14.40 -4.65 5.76
C HIS A 132 14.15 -5.99 5.09
N GLN A 133 14.94 -6.35 4.08
CA GLN A 133 14.78 -7.59 3.30
C GLN A 133 13.37 -7.69 2.71
N VAL A 134 12.95 -6.62 2.03
CA VAL A 134 11.63 -6.55 1.41
C VAL A 134 11.46 -7.67 0.39
N SER A 135 10.34 -8.39 0.46
CA SER A 135 10.02 -9.50 -0.43
C SER A 135 8.96 -9.16 -1.48
N PHE A 136 8.12 -8.17 -1.21
CA PHE A 136 6.99 -7.78 -2.04
C PHE A 136 6.79 -6.27 -2.08
N THR A 137 6.39 -5.76 -3.25
CA THR A 137 5.86 -4.40 -3.40
C THR A 137 4.74 -4.37 -4.44
N MET A 138 3.83 -3.41 -4.30
CA MET A 138 2.82 -3.06 -5.31
C MET A 138 2.93 -1.59 -5.65
N ALA A 139 3.13 -1.28 -6.91
CA ALA A 139 3.25 0.09 -7.38
C ALA A 139 2.87 0.23 -8.86
N SER A 140 2.84 1.45 -9.38
CA SER A 140 2.60 1.71 -10.79
C SER A 140 3.88 1.58 -11.64
N THR A 141 3.70 1.60 -12.95
CA THR A 141 4.77 1.43 -13.96
C THR A 141 5.99 2.35 -13.77
N PRO A 142 5.85 3.64 -13.40
CA PRO A 142 7.02 4.49 -13.12
C PRO A 142 7.92 3.95 -12.01
N PHE A 143 7.37 3.46 -10.92
CA PHE A 143 8.15 2.89 -9.81
C PHE A 143 8.98 1.67 -10.23
N LEU A 144 8.38 0.81 -11.07
CA LEU A 144 9.08 -0.37 -11.62
C LEU A 144 10.25 0.08 -12.51
N ASN A 145 10.02 1.10 -13.34
CA ASN A 145 11.06 1.65 -14.20
C ASN A 145 12.21 2.25 -13.39
N ASP A 146 11.89 3.11 -12.41
CA ASP A 146 12.88 3.78 -11.58
C ASP A 146 13.78 2.77 -10.87
N LEU A 147 13.19 1.74 -10.23
CA LEU A 147 13.96 0.69 -9.55
C LEU A 147 14.83 -0.09 -10.53
N SER A 148 14.28 -0.46 -11.71
CA SER A 148 15.01 -1.23 -12.71
C SER A 148 16.20 -0.47 -13.28
N GLU A 149 16.10 0.85 -13.45
CA GLU A 149 17.20 1.70 -13.91
C GLU A 149 18.23 1.91 -12.80
N ALA A 150 17.81 2.30 -11.61
CA ALA A 150 18.70 2.60 -10.50
C ALA A 150 19.56 1.40 -10.08
N VAL A 151 18.99 0.19 -10.11
CA VAL A 151 19.73 -1.04 -9.80
C VAL A 151 20.83 -1.31 -10.82
N LEU A 152 20.57 -1.07 -12.11
CA LEU A 152 21.56 -1.22 -13.18
C LEU A 152 22.70 -0.19 -13.02
N ASP A 153 22.35 1.07 -12.83
CA ASP A 153 23.29 2.18 -12.75
C ASP A 153 24.20 2.07 -11.53
N ASN A 154 23.68 1.59 -10.41
CA ASN A 154 24.39 1.47 -9.14
C ASN A 154 25.07 0.10 -8.95
N HIS A 155 24.93 -0.83 -9.90
CA HIS A 155 25.41 -2.21 -9.78
C HIS A 155 24.97 -2.92 -8.49
N GLN A 156 23.70 -2.69 -8.09
CA GLN A 156 23.11 -3.25 -6.89
C GLN A 156 22.28 -4.50 -7.22
N SER A 157 21.96 -5.29 -6.21
CA SER A 157 21.07 -6.45 -6.32
C SER A 157 19.92 -6.32 -5.34
N LEU A 158 18.72 -6.69 -5.75
CA LEU A 158 17.53 -6.71 -4.88
C LEU A 158 17.06 -8.15 -4.61
N GLU A 159 17.97 -9.05 -4.23
CA GLU A 159 17.71 -10.49 -4.09
C GLU A 159 16.55 -10.84 -3.16
N SER A 160 16.26 -10.00 -2.16
CA SER A 160 15.12 -10.20 -1.26
C SER A 160 13.78 -9.91 -1.95
N LEU A 161 13.73 -8.99 -2.93
CA LEU A 161 12.52 -8.59 -3.62
C LEU A 161 12.13 -9.67 -4.65
N LYS A 162 11.16 -10.49 -4.31
CA LYS A 162 10.72 -11.63 -5.14
C LYS A 162 9.62 -11.26 -6.12
N LEU A 163 8.66 -10.46 -5.67
CA LEU A 163 7.48 -10.09 -6.44
C LEU A 163 7.31 -8.57 -6.49
N PHE A 164 7.08 -8.05 -7.70
CA PHE A 164 6.65 -6.69 -7.95
C PHE A 164 5.29 -6.73 -8.65
N LEU A 165 4.21 -6.36 -7.97
CA LEU A 165 2.92 -6.23 -8.62
C LEU A 165 2.78 -4.84 -9.21
N CYS A 166 2.63 -4.78 -10.54
CA CYS A 166 2.52 -3.56 -11.30
C CYS A 166 1.07 -3.35 -11.77
N ALA A 167 0.53 -2.16 -11.51
CA ALA A 167 -0.85 -1.81 -11.85
C ALA A 167 -1.00 -0.29 -12.09
N GLY A 168 -2.18 0.12 -12.56
CA GLY A 168 -2.56 1.53 -12.69
C GLY A 168 -2.20 2.20 -14.01
N ALA A 169 -1.33 1.57 -14.83
CA ALA A 169 -0.97 2.03 -16.17
C ALA A 169 -0.58 0.84 -17.06
N PRO A 170 -0.57 0.97 -18.39
CA PRO A 170 -0.04 -0.05 -19.27
C PRO A 170 1.42 -0.40 -18.92
N ILE A 171 1.74 -1.69 -18.94
CA ILE A 171 3.07 -2.19 -18.62
C ILE A 171 3.72 -2.66 -19.94
N PRO A 172 4.74 -1.95 -20.45
CA PRO A 172 5.45 -2.42 -21.63
C PRO A 172 6.17 -3.75 -21.37
N SER A 173 6.05 -4.71 -22.29
CA SER A 173 6.76 -6.00 -22.18
C SER A 173 8.28 -5.85 -22.07
N THR A 174 8.84 -4.82 -22.71
CA THR A 174 10.26 -4.47 -22.60
C THR A 174 10.64 -4.08 -21.16
N LEU A 175 9.75 -3.43 -20.40
CA LEU A 175 9.99 -3.09 -19.00
C LEU A 175 9.95 -4.32 -18.10
N VAL A 176 9.03 -5.27 -18.36
CA VAL A 176 8.98 -6.55 -17.63
C VAL A 176 10.30 -7.32 -17.82
N GLN A 177 10.77 -7.43 -19.06
CA GLN A 177 12.05 -8.07 -19.37
C GLN A 177 13.23 -7.36 -18.69
N LYS A 178 13.26 -6.03 -18.74
CA LYS A 178 14.29 -5.20 -18.09
C LYS A 178 14.30 -5.42 -16.57
N ALA A 179 13.14 -5.37 -15.93
CA ALA A 179 13.00 -5.59 -14.50
C ALA A 179 13.52 -6.98 -14.09
N ARG A 180 13.17 -8.00 -14.85
CA ARG A 180 13.69 -9.35 -14.64
C ARG A 180 15.20 -9.45 -14.77
N GLN A 181 15.76 -8.87 -15.83
CA GLN A 181 17.19 -8.91 -16.09
C GLN A 181 18.00 -8.16 -15.04
N ASN A 182 17.53 -6.96 -14.64
CA ASN A 182 18.27 -6.08 -13.75
C ASN A 182 18.08 -6.44 -12.26
N MET A 183 16.89 -6.88 -11.88
CA MET A 183 16.52 -7.10 -10.48
C MET A 183 16.27 -8.57 -10.12
N GLY A 184 16.06 -9.44 -11.12
CA GLY A 184 15.67 -10.84 -10.88
C GLY A 184 14.24 -10.99 -10.34
N VAL A 185 13.45 -9.91 -10.32
CA VAL A 185 12.09 -9.87 -9.75
C VAL A 185 11.05 -10.47 -10.70
N LYS A 186 10.08 -11.20 -10.16
CA LYS A 186 8.89 -11.58 -10.91
C LYS A 186 7.90 -10.41 -10.94
N VAL A 187 7.61 -9.91 -12.13
CA VAL A 187 6.58 -8.89 -12.33
C VAL A 187 5.21 -9.56 -12.46
N ILE A 188 4.25 -9.09 -11.70
CA ILE A 188 2.83 -9.48 -11.77
C ILE A 188 2.06 -8.30 -12.33
N SER A 189 1.38 -8.48 -13.42
CA SER A 189 0.48 -7.47 -13.99
C SER A 189 -0.89 -7.56 -13.33
N ALA A 190 -1.44 -6.43 -12.93
CA ALA A 190 -2.79 -6.40 -12.37
C ALA A 190 -3.60 -5.22 -12.91
N TRP A 191 -4.90 -5.42 -12.95
CA TRP A 191 -5.87 -4.37 -13.22
C TRP A 191 -6.86 -4.27 -12.07
N GLY A 192 -7.21 -3.04 -11.72
CA GLY A 192 -8.16 -2.74 -10.68
C GLY A 192 -8.58 -1.29 -10.67
N MET A 193 -9.43 -0.94 -9.73
CA MET A 193 -9.95 0.41 -9.53
C MET A 193 -10.21 0.66 -8.04
N THR A 194 -10.45 1.91 -7.68
CA THR A 194 -10.71 2.30 -6.28
C THR A 194 -11.91 1.54 -5.68
N GLU A 195 -12.93 1.28 -6.48
CA GLU A 195 -14.19 0.65 -6.07
C GLU A 195 -14.05 -0.83 -5.69
N CYS A 196 -13.01 -1.52 -6.17
CA CYS A 196 -12.91 -2.97 -5.99
C CYS A 196 -11.48 -3.50 -5.73
N GLY A 197 -10.48 -2.61 -5.70
CA GLY A 197 -9.08 -3.03 -5.61
C GLY A 197 -8.60 -3.78 -6.86
N ALA A 198 -7.59 -4.62 -6.75
CA ALA A 198 -7.09 -5.46 -7.83
C ALA A 198 -8.07 -6.60 -8.12
N VAL A 199 -8.63 -6.63 -9.33
CA VAL A 199 -9.67 -7.58 -9.75
C VAL A 199 -9.09 -8.71 -10.59
N THR A 200 -8.21 -8.38 -11.51
CA THR A 200 -7.51 -9.36 -12.35
C THR A 200 -6.01 -9.21 -12.21
N MET A 201 -5.31 -10.31 -12.23
CA MET A 201 -3.85 -10.33 -12.20
C MET A 201 -3.29 -11.58 -12.85
N THR A 202 -2.08 -11.48 -13.36
CA THR A 202 -1.27 -12.65 -13.72
C THR A 202 -0.87 -13.42 -12.47
N ARG A 203 -0.35 -14.63 -12.65
CA ARG A 203 0.07 -15.50 -11.54
C ARG A 203 1.58 -15.50 -11.39
N PRO A 204 2.11 -15.81 -10.21
CA PRO A 204 3.55 -16.03 -10.06
C PRO A 204 4.11 -17.10 -10.99
N GLU A 205 3.30 -18.11 -11.35
CA GLU A 205 3.66 -19.24 -12.22
C GLU A 205 3.50 -18.92 -13.70
N ASP A 206 2.82 -17.85 -14.09
CA ASP A 206 2.63 -17.48 -15.50
C ASP A 206 3.96 -17.04 -16.14
N ASP A 207 4.05 -17.19 -17.46
CA ASP A 207 5.18 -16.71 -18.24
C ASP A 207 5.24 -15.16 -18.21
N ASP A 208 6.45 -14.60 -18.36
CA ASP A 208 6.63 -13.15 -18.40
C ASP A 208 5.98 -12.49 -19.63
N GLU A 209 5.66 -13.26 -20.67
CA GLU A 209 4.92 -12.79 -21.84
C GLU A 209 3.45 -12.42 -21.50
N ARG A 210 2.94 -12.91 -20.37
CA ARG A 210 1.59 -12.62 -19.88
C ARG A 210 1.52 -11.48 -18.87
N SER A 211 2.67 -11.04 -18.39
CA SER A 211 2.80 -10.01 -17.34
C SER A 211 2.82 -8.60 -17.91
#